data_7f1662d046cadfe4bcc3b586a68bd124
#
_entry.id   7f1662d046cadfe4bcc3b586a68bd124
#
_cell.length_a   1.000
_cell.length_b   1.000
_cell.length_c   1.000
_cell.angle_alpha   90.00
_cell.angle_beta   90.00
_cell.angle_gamma   90.00
#
_symmetry.space_group_name_H-M   'P 1'
#
loop_
_entity.id
_entity.type
_entity.pdbx_description
1 polymer ?
#
loop_
_entity_poly.entity_id
_entity_poly.type
_entity_poly.pdbx_seq_one_letter_code
_entity_poly.pdbx_strand_id
1 'polypeptide(L)'
;VRPNISLIKDIGGKTNKGIIIDEKCQTSIPDIYAAGDYCESIDISSGESKLMALLPNAYMQGECAGMNMSGADYVFQKAIPMNSIGLFGKHVMTAGTYSGQVYHESDGKNYKKLFYSDNRLNGFIIIGNIEKAGIYTALIRERTPLDTLDFELICKKPGLMAFSKKVRT
;
A
#
# COMPACT_ATOMS: atom_id res chain seq x y z
N VAL A 1 2.74 16.82 -8.91
CA VAL A 1 4.18 16.78 -8.64
C VAL A 1 4.84 15.99 -9.74
N ARG A 2 5.97 16.48 -10.25
CA ARG A 2 6.82 15.74 -11.21
C ARG A 2 8.18 15.52 -10.54
N PRO A 3 8.63 14.29 -10.37
CA PRO A 3 9.93 14.03 -9.78
C PRO A 3 11.07 14.52 -10.69
N ASN A 4 12.10 15.10 -10.14
CA ASN A 4 13.32 15.40 -10.88
C ASN A 4 14.21 14.15 -10.92
N ILE A 5 14.22 13.47 -12.04
CA ILE A 5 14.95 12.20 -12.25
C ILE A 5 16.24 12.39 -13.07
N SER A 6 16.63 13.64 -13.36
CA SER A 6 17.75 13.94 -14.25
C SER A 6 19.05 13.30 -13.78
N LEU A 7 19.36 13.38 -12.49
CA LEU A 7 20.60 12.82 -11.93
C LEU A 7 20.82 11.35 -12.31
N ILE A 8 19.77 10.52 -12.19
CA ILE A 8 19.87 9.08 -12.51
C ILE A 8 19.80 8.86 -14.02
N LYS A 9 18.98 9.63 -14.73
CA LYS A 9 18.84 9.54 -16.18
C LYS A 9 20.14 9.90 -16.91
N ASP A 10 20.82 10.96 -16.48
CA ASP A 10 22.04 11.47 -17.13
C ASP A 10 23.23 10.52 -16.99
N ILE A 11 23.24 9.67 -15.96
CA ILE A 11 24.24 8.59 -15.77
C ILE A 11 23.79 7.24 -16.35
N GLY A 12 22.70 7.22 -17.14
CA GLY A 12 22.24 6.02 -17.85
C GLY A 12 21.34 5.09 -17.04
N GLY A 13 20.83 5.52 -15.90
CA GLY A 13 19.91 4.72 -15.08
C GLY A 13 18.51 4.61 -15.68
N LYS A 14 17.83 3.51 -15.42
CA LYS A 14 16.46 3.27 -15.91
C LYS A 14 15.47 4.19 -15.21
N THR A 15 14.74 4.95 -16.01
CA THR A 15 13.70 5.87 -15.53
C THR A 15 12.47 5.79 -16.45
N ASN A 16 11.29 6.10 -15.90
CA ASN A 16 10.05 6.31 -16.64
C ASN A 16 9.42 7.63 -16.15
N LYS A 17 8.31 7.62 -15.44
CA LYS A 17 7.79 8.79 -14.71
C LYS A 17 8.59 9.09 -13.46
N GLY A 18 9.24 8.07 -12.89
CA GLY A 18 10.14 8.11 -11.75
C GLY A 18 11.40 7.29 -12.01
N ILE A 19 12.24 7.15 -10.99
CA ILE A 19 13.39 6.25 -10.99
C ILE A 19 12.86 4.83 -10.76
N ILE A 20 13.18 3.90 -11.65
CA ILE A 20 12.77 2.50 -11.51
C ILE A 20 13.69 1.83 -10.47
N ILE A 21 13.10 1.28 -9.42
CA ILE A 21 13.80 0.53 -8.38
C ILE A 21 13.28 -0.91 -8.33
N ASP A 22 14.15 -1.79 -7.87
CA ASP A 22 13.79 -3.16 -7.53
C ASP A 22 13.21 -3.29 -6.11
N GLU A 23 12.95 -4.53 -5.67
CA GLU A 23 12.41 -4.82 -4.35
C GLU A 23 13.38 -4.52 -3.19
N LYS A 24 14.67 -4.29 -3.48
CA LYS A 24 15.68 -3.86 -2.52
C LYS A 24 15.91 -2.34 -2.53
N CYS A 25 15.08 -1.61 -3.27
CA CYS A 25 15.21 -0.19 -3.53
C CYS A 25 16.51 0.18 -4.26
N GLN A 26 17.14 -0.77 -4.98
CA GLN A 26 18.29 -0.52 -5.82
C GLN A 26 17.84 -0.04 -7.19
N THR A 27 18.56 0.92 -7.77
CA THR A 27 18.37 1.37 -9.14
C THR A 27 18.99 0.38 -10.13
N SER A 28 18.84 0.64 -11.42
CA SER A 28 19.52 -0.17 -12.45
C SER A 28 21.05 0.04 -12.50
N ILE A 29 21.57 0.97 -11.70
CA ILE A 29 23.01 1.24 -11.58
C ILE A 29 23.50 0.58 -10.29
N PRO A 30 24.54 -0.26 -10.36
CA PRO A 30 25.09 -0.91 -9.17
C PRO A 30 25.43 0.10 -8.06
N ASP A 31 25.18 -0.28 -6.80
CA ASP A 31 25.49 0.48 -5.59
C ASP A 31 24.77 1.83 -5.45
N ILE A 32 23.78 2.11 -6.34
CA ILE A 32 22.93 3.28 -6.23
C ILE A 32 21.51 2.85 -5.85
N TYR A 33 21.06 3.38 -4.73
CA TYR A 33 19.72 3.18 -4.19
C TYR A 33 18.87 4.44 -4.33
N ALA A 34 17.55 4.26 -4.43
CA ALA A 34 16.62 5.38 -4.45
C ALA A 34 15.35 5.03 -3.66
N ALA A 35 14.76 6.04 -3.02
CA ALA A 35 13.57 5.89 -2.20
C ALA A 35 12.69 7.14 -2.25
N GLY A 36 11.40 6.97 -1.97
CA GLY A 36 10.44 8.06 -1.83
C GLY A 36 9.75 8.48 -3.12
N ASP A 37 9.32 9.74 -3.16
CA ASP A 37 8.42 10.29 -4.18
C ASP A 37 9.00 10.31 -5.60
N TYR A 38 10.31 10.06 -5.73
CA TYR A 38 11.02 9.97 -7.00
C TYR A 38 10.95 8.59 -7.65
N CYS A 39 10.51 7.55 -6.90
CA CYS A 39 10.68 6.15 -7.29
C CYS A 39 9.40 5.54 -7.81
N GLU A 40 9.53 4.68 -8.83
CA GLU A 40 8.52 3.74 -9.25
C GLU A 40 8.80 2.37 -8.65
N SER A 41 7.82 1.84 -7.93
CA SER A 41 7.86 0.51 -7.32
C SER A 41 6.59 -0.27 -7.62
N ILE A 42 6.62 -1.57 -7.40
CA ILE A 42 5.47 -2.44 -7.62
C ILE A 42 4.38 -2.13 -6.58
N ASP A 43 3.21 -1.75 -7.06
CA ASP A 43 1.98 -1.75 -6.26
C ASP A 43 1.49 -3.19 -6.11
N ILE A 44 1.59 -3.74 -4.92
CA ILE A 44 1.22 -5.14 -4.66
C ILE A 44 -0.28 -5.42 -4.81
N SER A 45 -1.13 -4.39 -4.81
CA SER A 45 -2.57 -4.54 -4.99
C SER A 45 -2.97 -4.72 -6.46
N SER A 46 -2.12 -4.27 -7.41
CA SER A 46 -2.36 -4.39 -8.84
C SER A 46 -1.28 -5.17 -9.59
N GLY A 47 -0.09 -5.34 -9.02
CA GLY A 47 1.08 -5.90 -9.70
C GLY A 47 1.77 -4.95 -10.68
N GLU A 48 1.31 -3.70 -10.79
CA GLU A 48 1.87 -2.71 -11.72
C GLU A 48 2.96 -1.88 -11.07
N SER A 49 4.01 -1.56 -11.85
CA SER A 49 5.00 -0.55 -11.45
C SER A 49 4.40 0.84 -11.64
N LYS A 50 4.42 1.65 -10.59
CA LYS A 50 3.93 3.02 -10.66
C LYS A 50 4.58 3.93 -9.63
N LEU A 51 4.51 5.22 -9.92
CA LEU A 51 4.92 6.26 -8.99
C LEU A 51 3.88 6.36 -7.86
N MET A 52 4.32 6.12 -6.64
CA MET A 52 3.46 6.20 -5.45
C MET A 52 4.08 7.17 -4.44
N ALA A 53 3.96 8.47 -4.74
CA ALA A 53 4.45 9.57 -3.91
C ALA A 53 3.63 9.70 -2.62
N LEU A 54 3.93 8.86 -1.64
CA LEU A 54 3.19 8.69 -0.39
C LEU A 54 4.16 8.52 0.77
N LEU A 55 3.99 9.32 1.82
CA LEU A 55 4.87 9.33 2.98
C LEU A 55 5.14 7.93 3.59
N PRO A 56 4.14 7.06 3.80
CA PRO A 56 4.40 5.71 4.32
C PRO A 56 5.28 4.86 3.38
N ASN A 57 5.07 4.94 2.07
CA ASN A 57 5.90 4.22 1.10
C ASN A 57 7.33 4.78 1.09
N ALA A 58 7.48 6.11 1.10
CA ALA A 58 8.78 6.77 1.15
C ALA A 58 9.60 6.36 2.37
N TYR A 59 8.95 6.30 3.54
CA TYR A 59 9.60 5.87 4.78
C TYR A 59 10.10 4.41 4.69
N MET A 60 9.22 3.48 4.29
CA MET A 60 9.57 2.06 4.18
C MET A 60 10.61 1.79 3.09
N GLN A 61 10.57 2.52 1.97
CA GLN A 61 11.60 2.45 0.94
C GLN A 61 12.95 2.97 1.45
N GLY A 62 12.94 4.08 2.20
CA GLY A 62 14.15 4.64 2.81
C GLY A 62 14.80 3.68 3.81
N GLU A 63 13.98 3.01 4.64
CA GLU A 63 14.45 1.95 5.54
C GLU A 63 15.06 0.79 4.76
N CYS A 64 14.37 0.29 3.71
CA CYS A 64 14.84 -0.79 2.86
C CYS A 64 16.17 -0.42 2.18
N ALA A 65 16.26 0.76 1.59
CA ALA A 65 17.48 1.24 0.95
C ALA A 65 18.64 1.32 1.97
N GLY A 66 18.41 1.92 3.14
CA GLY A 66 19.42 2.05 4.20
C GLY A 66 19.92 0.70 4.71
N MET A 67 19.02 -0.27 4.93
CA MET A 67 19.38 -1.63 5.32
C MET A 67 20.27 -2.30 4.27
N ASN A 68 19.89 -2.22 2.99
CA ASN A 68 20.68 -2.84 1.91
C ASN A 68 22.04 -2.14 1.70
N MET A 69 22.10 -0.82 1.81
CA MET A 69 23.35 -0.05 1.79
C MET A 69 24.30 -0.46 2.93
N SER A 70 23.78 -0.93 4.05
CA SER A 70 24.57 -1.44 5.17
C SER A 70 25.01 -2.90 5.01
N GLY A 71 24.65 -3.55 3.91
CA GLY A 71 24.98 -4.95 3.61
C GLY A 71 23.94 -5.97 4.06
N ALA A 72 22.76 -5.53 4.54
CA ALA A 72 21.65 -6.44 4.80
C ALA A 72 21.02 -6.93 3.49
N ASP A 73 20.28 -8.04 3.58
CA ASP A 73 19.44 -8.55 2.48
C ASP A 73 17.96 -8.32 2.85
N TYR A 74 17.49 -7.07 2.64
CA TYR A 74 16.14 -6.65 3.02
C TYR A 74 15.29 -6.37 1.79
N VAL A 75 14.06 -6.89 1.78
CA VAL A 75 13.12 -6.79 0.65
C VAL A 75 11.89 -5.99 1.05
N PHE A 76 11.53 -4.99 0.25
CA PHE A 76 10.33 -4.20 0.38
C PHE A 76 9.30 -4.55 -0.69
N GLN A 77 8.27 -5.30 -0.30
CA GLN A 77 7.16 -5.71 -1.16
C GLN A 77 5.80 -5.33 -0.54
N LYS A 78 5.67 -4.11 -0.01
CA LYS A 78 4.48 -3.66 0.73
C LYS A 78 3.93 -2.32 0.23
N ALA A 79 4.37 -1.86 -0.94
CA ALA A 79 3.89 -0.60 -1.51
C ALA A 79 2.45 -0.74 -2.00
N ILE A 80 1.58 0.14 -1.52
CA ILE A 80 0.20 0.28 -1.99
C ILE A 80 -0.16 1.76 -2.13
N PRO A 81 -1.01 2.13 -3.09
CA PRO A 81 -1.59 3.46 -3.10
C PRO A 81 -2.50 3.61 -1.88
N MET A 82 -2.39 4.70 -1.15
CA MET A 82 -3.26 5.03 -0.04
C MET A 82 -3.38 6.54 0.14
N ASN A 83 -4.55 6.99 0.58
CA ASN A 83 -4.79 8.38 0.91
C ASN A 83 -5.63 8.48 2.17
N SER A 84 -5.35 9.51 2.98
CA SER A 84 -6.17 9.89 4.12
C SER A 84 -6.29 11.40 4.12
N ILE A 85 -7.51 11.91 4.04
CA ILE A 85 -7.78 13.35 3.96
C ILE A 85 -8.98 13.72 4.82
N GLY A 86 -8.89 14.82 5.54
CA GLY A 86 -10.01 15.46 6.19
C GLY A 86 -10.63 16.52 5.26
N LEU A 87 -11.92 16.40 4.95
CA LEU A 87 -12.63 17.34 4.07
C LEU A 87 -14.04 17.59 4.60
N PHE A 88 -14.39 18.87 4.78
CA PHE A 88 -15.72 19.30 5.25
C PHE A 88 -16.19 18.58 6.53
N GLY A 89 -15.30 18.41 7.49
CA GLY A 89 -15.61 17.75 8.77
C GLY A 89 -15.75 16.21 8.69
N LYS A 90 -15.47 15.61 7.53
CA LYS A 90 -15.43 14.16 7.35
C LYS A 90 -14.01 13.70 7.02
N HIS A 91 -13.66 12.52 7.49
CA HIS A 91 -12.45 11.84 7.06
C HIS A 91 -12.75 10.92 5.88
N VAL A 92 -11.86 10.90 4.91
CA VAL A 92 -11.86 9.97 3.78
C VAL A 92 -10.56 9.19 3.81
N MET A 93 -10.64 7.88 3.82
CA MET A 93 -9.48 7.02 3.72
C MET A 93 -9.67 6.00 2.61
N THR A 94 -8.65 5.85 1.78
CA THR A 94 -8.65 4.89 0.68
C THR A 94 -7.33 4.14 0.64
N ALA A 95 -7.34 2.89 0.21
CA ALA A 95 -6.11 2.16 -0.11
C ALA A 95 -6.35 1.07 -1.15
N GLY A 96 -5.28 0.66 -1.83
CA GLY A 96 -5.27 -0.42 -2.82
C GLY A 96 -5.98 -0.10 -4.12
N THR A 97 -6.43 -1.14 -4.81
CA THR A 97 -7.14 -1.08 -6.10
C THR A 97 -8.63 -1.33 -5.93
N TYR A 98 -9.43 -0.70 -6.80
CA TYR A 98 -10.89 -0.74 -6.71
C TYR A 98 -11.49 -1.72 -7.73
N SER A 99 -11.01 -2.97 -7.71
CA SER A 99 -11.40 -4.03 -8.64
C SER A 99 -11.88 -5.29 -7.90
N GLY A 100 -12.72 -6.08 -8.56
CA GLY A 100 -13.26 -7.34 -8.05
C GLY A 100 -14.68 -7.21 -7.51
N GLN A 101 -15.06 -8.12 -6.61
CA GLN A 101 -16.33 -8.11 -5.90
C GLN A 101 -16.37 -6.95 -4.90
N VAL A 102 -17.58 -6.55 -4.54
CA VAL A 102 -17.77 -5.36 -3.70
C VAL A 102 -18.66 -5.68 -2.50
N TYR A 103 -18.18 -5.37 -1.31
CA TYR A 103 -19.01 -5.15 -0.14
C TYR A 103 -19.27 -3.65 0.01
N HIS A 104 -20.50 -3.27 0.28
CA HIS A 104 -20.89 -1.87 0.43
C HIS A 104 -21.82 -1.69 1.63
N GLU A 105 -21.57 -0.65 2.42
CA GLU A 105 -22.39 -0.22 3.57
C GLU A 105 -22.45 1.30 3.61
N SER A 106 -23.65 1.86 3.87
CA SER A 106 -23.84 3.29 4.08
C SER A 106 -25.02 3.54 5.03
N ASP A 107 -24.85 4.48 5.96
CA ASP A 107 -25.88 4.94 6.89
C ASP A 107 -26.29 6.42 6.68
N GLY A 108 -25.88 7.01 5.55
CA GLY A 108 -26.09 8.41 5.22
C GLY A 108 -25.05 9.37 5.82
N LYS A 109 -24.36 8.98 6.90
CA LYS A 109 -23.24 9.73 7.51
C LYS A 109 -21.90 9.11 7.19
N ASN A 110 -21.85 7.78 7.20
CA ASN A 110 -20.67 6.98 6.94
C ASN A 110 -20.86 6.18 5.65
N TYR A 111 -19.77 5.93 4.98
CA TYR A 111 -19.71 5.12 3.76
C TYR A 111 -18.51 4.20 3.83
N LYS A 112 -18.71 2.93 3.52
CA LYS A 112 -17.66 1.92 3.43
C LYS A 112 -17.86 1.06 2.19
N LYS A 113 -16.81 0.92 1.41
CA LYS A 113 -16.75 0.06 0.25
C LYS A 113 -15.44 -0.73 0.29
N LEU A 114 -15.54 -2.05 0.22
CA LEU A 114 -14.42 -2.96 0.18
C LEU A 114 -14.42 -3.68 -1.17
N PHE A 115 -13.24 -3.81 -1.77
CA PHE A 115 -13.04 -4.49 -3.05
C PHE A 115 -12.18 -5.73 -2.82
N TYR A 116 -12.61 -6.89 -3.31
CA TYR A 116 -11.93 -8.16 -3.09
C TYR A 116 -12.10 -9.11 -4.26
N SER A 117 -11.08 -9.92 -4.52
CA SER A 117 -11.07 -11.03 -5.48
C SER A 117 -9.97 -12.01 -5.11
N ASP A 118 -10.03 -13.21 -5.67
CA ASP A 118 -8.98 -14.20 -5.51
C ASP A 118 -8.58 -14.44 -4.05
N ASN A 119 -9.59 -14.48 -3.19
CA ASN A 119 -9.41 -14.69 -1.75
C ASN A 119 -8.56 -13.59 -1.07
N ARG A 120 -8.55 -12.35 -1.60
CA ARG A 120 -7.77 -11.21 -1.10
C ARG A 120 -8.60 -9.93 -1.07
N LEU A 121 -8.30 -9.07 -0.09
CA LEU A 121 -8.76 -7.69 -0.11
C LEU A 121 -7.86 -6.88 -1.05
N ASN A 122 -8.43 -6.27 -2.08
CA ASN A 122 -7.70 -5.49 -3.08
C ASN A 122 -7.63 -4.01 -2.72
N GLY A 123 -8.71 -3.47 -2.13
CA GLY A 123 -8.77 -2.06 -1.78
C GLY A 123 -10.00 -1.69 -0.98
N PHE A 124 -10.04 -0.45 -0.53
CA PHE A 124 -11.21 0.09 0.15
C PHE A 124 -11.36 1.60 -0.03
N ILE A 125 -12.60 2.05 0.19
CA ILE A 125 -12.98 3.46 0.34
C ILE A 125 -13.82 3.56 1.61
N ILE A 126 -13.39 4.40 2.56
CA ILE A 126 -14.12 4.67 3.81
C ILE A 126 -14.27 6.18 3.95
N ILE A 127 -15.48 6.63 4.25
CA ILE A 127 -15.81 8.04 4.49
C ILE A 127 -16.57 8.15 5.82
N GLY A 128 -16.19 9.11 6.65
CA GLY A 128 -16.77 9.37 7.95
C GLY A 128 -16.02 8.63 9.06
N ASN A 129 -16.55 7.54 9.59
CA ASN A 129 -15.86 6.77 10.62
C ASN A 129 -14.76 5.89 10.02
N ILE A 130 -13.51 6.34 10.16
CA ILE A 130 -12.31 5.62 9.70
C ILE A 130 -11.68 4.75 10.80
N GLU A 131 -12.35 4.58 11.94
CA GLU A 131 -11.86 3.74 13.02
C GLU A 131 -11.55 2.33 12.51
N LYS A 132 -10.38 1.81 12.88
CA LYS A 132 -9.89 0.48 12.46
C LYS A 132 -9.63 0.30 10.95
N ALA A 133 -9.63 1.38 10.15
CA ALA A 133 -9.25 1.29 8.72
C ALA A 133 -7.83 0.72 8.52
N GLY A 134 -6.95 0.85 9.50
CA GLY A 134 -5.63 0.22 9.51
C GLY A 134 -5.68 -1.31 9.38
N ILE A 135 -6.75 -1.98 9.85
CA ILE A 135 -6.93 -3.42 9.68
C ILE A 135 -7.06 -3.77 8.20
N TYR A 136 -7.88 -3.04 7.44
CA TYR A 136 -8.01 -3.25 6.00
C TYR A 136 -6.70 -2.98 5.27
N THR A 137 -5.97 -1.92 5.66
CA THR A 137 -4.64 -1.62 5.11
C THR A 137 -3.66 -2.77 5.36
N ALA A 138 -3.65 -3.34 6.56
CA ALA A 138 -2.81 -4.50 6.90
C ALA A 138 -3.19 -5.73 6.07
N LEU A 139 -4.50 -6.04 5.93
CA LEU A 139 -4.96 -7.17 5.12
C LEU A 139 -4.49 -7.08 3.66
N ILE A 140 -4.49 -5.87 3.07
CA ILE A 140 -3.99 -5.66 1.71
C ILE A 140 -2.47 -5.85 1.67
N ARG A 141 -1.72 -5.21 2.58
CA ARG A 141 -0.25 -5.25 2.61
C ARG A 141 0.31 -6.64 2.88
N GLU A 142 -0.29 -7.37 3.81
CA GLU A 142 0.13 -8.73 4.16
C GLU A 142 -0.49 -9.78 3.22
N ARG A 143 -1.31 -9.36 2.25
CA ARG A 143 -2.02 -10.26 1.33
C ARG A 143 -2.72 -11.41 2.06
N THR A 144 -3.33 -11.11 3.20
CA THR A 144 -3.96 -12.11 4.07
C THR A 144 -5.10 -12.81 3.34
N PRO A 145 -5.13 -14.16 3.28
CA PRO A 145 -6.22 -14.90 2.68
C PRO A 145 -7.52 -14.69 3.47
N LEU A 146 -8.61 -14.32 2.80
CA LEU A 146 -9.88 -13.98 3.44
C LEU A 146 -10.58 -15.19 4.06
N ASP A 147 -10.34 -16.40 3.56
CA ASP A 147 -10.85 -17.66 4.11
C ASP A 147 -10.20 -18.05 5.45
N THR A 148 -9.10 -17.39 5.85
CA THR A 148 -8.49 -17.54 7.17
C THR A 148 -9.13 -16.69 8.24
N LEU A 149 -10.11 -15.86 7.88
CA LEU A 149 -10.76 -14.85 8.69
C LEU A 149 -12.28 -15.08 8.73
N ASP A 150 -12.94 -14.53 9.74
CA ASP A 150 -14.37 -14.23 9.63
C ASP A 150 -14.55 -12.95 8.78
N PHE A 151 -14.58 -13.13 7.45
CA PHE A 151 -14.65 -12.01 6.53
C PHE A 151 -15.95 -11.21 6.64
N GLU A 152 -17.07 -11.85 6.99
CA GLU A 152 -18.33 -11.15 7.21
C GLU A 152 -18.22 -10.20 8.42
N LEU A 153 -17.61 -10.66 9.50
CA LEU A 153 -17.32 -9.83 10.66
C LEU A 153 -16.33 -8.70 10.33
N ILE A 154 -15.29 -8.97 9.54
CA ILE A 154 -14.34 -7.96 9.05
C ILE A 154 -15.07 -6.87 8.25
N CYS A 155 -15.99 -7.24 7.37
CA CYS A 155 -16.77 -6.28 6.60
C CYS A 155 -17.59 -5.36 7.49
N LYS A 156 -18.29 -5.90 8.50
CA LYS A 156 -19.18 -5.13 9.38
C LYS A 156 -18.42 -4.39 10.47
N LYS A 157 -17.60 -5.09 11.24
CA LYS A 157 -16.88 -4.56 12.42
C LYS A 157 -15.47 -5.16 12.48
N PRO A 158 -14.48 -4.59 11.78
CA PRO A 158 -13.13 -5.11 11.81
C PRO A 158 -12.56 -5.08 13.23
N GLY A 159 -11.98 -6.20 13.66
CA GLY A 159 -11.41 -6.33 14.99
C GLY A 159 -10.68 -7.65 15.15
N LEU A 160 -9.89 -7.78 16.23
CA LEU A 160 -9.08 -8.96 16.50
C LEU A 160 -9.88 -10.26 16.57
N MET A 161 -11.15 -10.19 16.96
CA MET A 161 -12.03 -11.38 17.04
C MET A 161 -12.29 -12.03 15.69
N ALA A 162 -12.15 -11.30 14.59
CA ALA A 162 -12.33 -11.82 13.24
C ALA A 162 -11.12 -12.62 12.74
N PHE A 163 -9.98 -12.53 13.42
CA PHE A 163 -8.78 -13.28 13.08
C PHE A 163 -8.77 -14.64 13.80
N SER A 164 -8.13 -15.65 13.18
CA SER A 164 -7.97 -16.96 13.81
C SER A 164 -7.17 -16.87 15.12
N LYS A 165 -7.33 -17.86 16.02
CA LYS A 165 -6.56 -17.90 17.29
C LYS A 165 -5.04 -17.83 17.07
N LYS A 166 -4.53 -18.40 15.96
CA LYS A 166 -3.09 -18.37 15.61
C LYS A 166 -2.57 -16.98 15.25
N VAL A 167 -3.45 -16.06 14.84
CA VAL A 167 -3.08 -14.69 14.44
C VAL A 167 -3.30 -13.70 15.59
N ARG A 168 -3.98 -14.12 16.65
CA ARG A 168 -4.28 -13.27 17.82
C ARG A 168 -3.16 -13.26 18.88
N THR A 169 -2.19 -14.16 18.77
CA THR A 169 -1.00 -14.24 19.62
C THR A 169 0.17 -13.51 18.99
#